data_d026dd4e139de71611ad1ec44f5ed2da
#
_entry.id   d026dd4e139de71611ad1ec44f5ed2da
#
_cell.length_a   1.000
_cell.length_b   1.000
_cell.length_c   1.000
_cell.angle_alpha   90.00
_cell.angle_beta   90.00
_cell.angle_gamma   90.00
#
_symmetry.space_group_name_H-M   'P 1'
#
loop_
_entity.id
_entity.type
_entity.pdbx_description
1 polymer ?
#
loop_
_entity_poly.entity_id
_entity_poly.type
_entity_poly.pdbx_seq_one_letter_code
_entity_poly.pdbx_strand_id
1 'polypeptide(L)'
;MKKVLFTVALLLGACFASAQVSAVKEAKSLKSKPEEAAKVIEPALTNPETANDPETWKLAGDFQKAMYDDENMKLYLPGGQADTTRLYNSLAKMYEYYLKCDEMEQAKVKSGEMKKPKYRKKNANALKTLRLNLINGGGDAYNKGDYADALKYFGLFVDVVNEPIFADDESLKADTLNALYACYATLAANMLKDKDAVIKYGTIGKEDKSEGYRALMCLAEAYGDKETGD
;
A
#
# COMPACT_ATOMS: atom_id res chain seq x y z
N MET A 1 -29.41 -24.54 28.37
CA MET A 1 -29.21 -24.10 26.99
C MET A 1 -28.16 -22.99 26.85
N LYS A 2 -28.15 -21.93 27.69
CA LYS A 2 -27.14 -20.81 27.56
C LYS A 2 -25.67 -21.28 27.74
N LYS A 3 -25.38 -22.25 28.61
CA LYS A 3 -24.01 -22.77 28.85
C LYS A 3 -23.45 -23.57 27.65
N VAL A 4 -24.30 -24.28 26.92
CA VAL A 4 -23.90 -25.07 25.73
C VAL A 4 -23.60 -24.15 24.55
N LEU A 5 -24.36 -23.07 24.37
CA LEU A 5 -24.07 -22.06 23.32
C LEU A 5 -22.73 -21.36 23.55
N PHE A 6 -22.39 -21.08 24.81
CA PHE A 6 -21.11 -20.41 25.13
C PHE A 6 -19.89 -21.33 24.86
N THR A 7 -20.05 -22.63 25.15
CA THR A 7 -18.99 -23.62 24.91
C THR A 7 -18.79 -23.90 23.44
N VAL A 8 -19.85 -23.91 22.63
CA VAL A 8 -19.75 -24.07 21.16
C VAL A 8 -19.11 -22.84 20.51
N ALA A 9 -19.43 -21.62 20.96
CA ALA A 9 -18.81 -20.40 20.47
C ALA A 9 -17.31 -20.33 20.79
N LEU A 10 -16.89 -20.78 21.99
CA LEU A 10 -15.49 -20.88 22.40
C LEU A 10 -14.71 -21.94 21.59
N LEU A 11 -15.33 -23.08 21.30
CA LEU A 11 -14.71 -24.15 20.50
C LEU A 11 -14.56 -23.76 19.04
N LEU A 12 -15.54 -23.05 18.46
CA LEU A 12 -15.43 -22.50 17.10
C LEU A 12 -14.31 -21.44 17.01
N GLY A 13 -14.22 -20.51 17.98
CA GLY A 13 -13.15 -19.52 18.04
C GLY A 13 -11.77 -20.15 18.10
N ALA A 14 -11.56 -21.18 18.93
CA ALA A 14 -10.29 -21.89 19.06
C ALA A 14 -9.87 -22.65 17.78
N CYS A 15 -10.83 -23.21 17.05
CA CYS A 15 -10.56 -23.90 15.77
C CYS A 15 -10.11 -22.91 14.69
N PHE A 16 -10.73 -21.72 14.62
CA PHE A 16 -10.34 -20.69 13.67
C PHE A 16 -8.94 -20.12 13.98
N ALA A 17 -8.61 -19.91 15.25
CA ALA A 17 -7.30 -19.43 15.68
C ALA A 17 -6.17 -20.41 15.31
N SER A 18 -6.35 -21.69 15.57
CA SER A 18 -5.39 -22.74 15.21
C SER A 18 -5.17 -22.82 13.69
N ALA A 19 -6.24 -22.64 12.89
CA ALA A 19 -6.17 -22.66 11.44
C ALA A 19 -5.34 -21.48 10.88
N GLN A 20 -5.44 -20.29 11.48
CA GLN A 20 -4.73 -19.10 10.98
C GLN A 20 -3.24 -19.10 11.36
N VAL A 21 -2.87 -19.62 12.55
CA VAL A 21 -1.45 -19.87 12.89
C VAL A 21 -0.86 -20.93 11.96
N SER A 22 -1.66 -21.94 11.56
CA SER A 22 -1.27 -22.92 10.54
C SER A 22 -1.06 -22.25 9.18
N ALA A 23 -1.94 -21.32 8.76
CA ALA A 23 -1.82 -20.59 7.50
C ALA A 23 -0.52 -19.79 7.40
N VAL A 24 -0.08 -19.10 8.46
CA VAL A 24 1.21 -18.39 8.49
C VAL A 24 2.39 -19.36 8.32
N LYS A 25 2.35 -20.54 8.97
CA LYS A 25 3.39 -21.57 8.84
C LYS A 25 3.41 -22.17 7.44
N GLU A 26 2.25 -22.46 6.89
CA GLU A 26 2.10 -22.99 5.53
C GLU A 26 2.62 -21.99 4.51
N ALA A 27 2.23 -20.72 4.59
CA ALA A 27 2.73 -19.66 3.73
C ALA A 27 4.28 -19.55 3.79
N LYS A 28 4.87 -19.71 4.99
CA LYS A 28 6.33 -19.75 5.13
C LYS A 28 6.98 -20.90 4.37
N SER A 29 6.31 -22.05 4.22
CA SER A 29 6.83 -23.19 3.47
C SER A 29 6.74 -22.98 1.94
N LEU A 30 5.88 -22.07 1.49
CA LEU A 30 5.61 -21.77 0.09
C LEU A 30 6.44 -20.58 -0.47
N LYS A 31 7.58 -20.25 0.14
CA LYS A 31 8.41 -19.09 -0.27
C LYS A 31 8.83 -19.10 -1.75
N SER A 32 9.00 -20.28 -2.34
CA SER A 32 9.33 -20.43 -3.77
C SER A 32 8.11 -20.29 -4.70
N LYS A 33 6.92 -20.14 -4.14
CA LYS A 33 5.63 -20.00 -4.84
C LYS A 33 4.87 -18.81 -4.28
N PRO A 34 5.31 -17.58 -4.55
CA PRO A 34 4.82 -16.39 -3.87
C PRO A 34 3.32 -16.15 -4.06
N GLU A 35 2.77 -16.54 -5.20
CA GLU A 35 1.34 -16.40 -5.46
C GLU A 35 0.48 -17.35 -4.58
N GLU A 36 0.90 -18.62 -4.44
CA GLU A 36 0.24 -19.56 -3.55
C GLU A 36 0.38 -19.10 -2.08
N ALA A 37 1.59 -18.66 -1.69
CA ALA A 37 1.87 -18.16 -0.36
C ALA A 37 1.04 -16.91 -0.01
N ALA A 38 0.86 -15.99 -0.95
CA ALA A 38 0.04 -14.80 -0.76
C ALA A 38 -1.44 -15.15 -0.53
N LYS A 39 -1.99 -16.11 -1.26
CA LYS A 39 -3.37 -16.61 -1.04
C LYS A 39 -3.54 -17.28 0.32
N VAL A 40 -2.55 -18.08 0.74
CA VAL A 40 -2.59 -18.82 2.03
C VAL A 40 -2.49 -17.87 3.22
N ILE A 41 -1.69 -16.79 3.14
CA ILE A 41 -1.50 -15.86 4.27
C ILE A 41 -2.65 -14.84 4.40
N GLU A 42 -3.39 -14.56 3.35
CA GLU A 42 -4.41 -13.51 3.31
C GLU A 42 -5.44 -13.59 4.47
N PRO A 43 -6.03 -14.75 4.81
CA PRO A 43 -6.93 -14.86 5.96
C PRO A 43 -6.28 -14.51 7.31
N ALA A 44 -4.95 -14.68 7.42
CA ALA A 44 -4.24 -14.36 8.67
C ALA A 44 -4.09 -12.84 8.89
N LEU A 45 -4.26 -12.01 7.86
CA LEU A 45 -4.19 -10.55 7.95
C LEU A 45 -5.42 -9.94 8.65
N THR A 46 -6.53 -10.66 8.71
CA THR A 46 -7.77 -10.20 9.34
C THR A 46 -8.09 -10.89 10.65
N ASN A 47 -7.38 -11.98 10.99
CA ASN A 47 -7.58 -12.69 12.23
C ASN A 47 -6.87 -11.97 13.40
N PRO A 48 -7.57 -11.62 14.51
CA PRO A 48 -6.99 -10.87 15.62
C PRO A 48 -5.76 -11.50 16.26
N GLU A 49 -5.61 -12.82 16.22
CA GLU A 49 -4.46 -13.52 16.81
C GLU A 49 -3.20 -13.45 15.96
N THR A 50 -3.34 -13.32 14.64
CA THR A 50 -2.23 -13.28 13.69
C THR A 50 -2.02 -11.89 13.10
N ALA A 51 -3.07 -11.08 12.95
CA ALA A 51 -2.99 -9.72 12.43
C ALA A 51 -2.24 -8.75 13.37
N ASN A 52 -2.15 -9.07 14.68
CA ASN A 52 -1.37 -8.29 15.65
C ASN A 52 0.12 -8.67 15.68
N ASP A 53 0.55 -9.65 14.86
CA ASP A 53 1.96 -10.02 14.73
C ASP A 53 2.58 -9.30 13.53
N PRO A 54 3.58 -8.41 13.73
CA PRO A 54 4.31 -7.75 12.64
C PRO A 54 4.89 -8.72 11.60
N GLU A 55 5.25 -9.95 12.01
CA GLU A 55 5.79 -10.96 11.10
C GLU A 55 4.77 -11.40 10.05
N THR A 56 3.49 -11.45 10.39
CA THR A 56 2.41 -11.79 9.44
C THR A 56 2.36 -10.79 8.28
N TRP A 57 2.37 -9.50 8.60
CA TRP A 57 2.37 -8.42 7.60
C TRP A 57 3.66 -8.36 6.80
N LYS A 58 4.80 -8.57 7.49
CA LYS A 58 6.10 -8.65 6.83
C LYS A 58 6.17 -9.77 5.80
N LEU A 59 5.67 -10.95 6.12
CA LEU A 59 5.62 -12.08 5.19
C LEU A 59 4.69 -11.81 4.01
N ALA A 60 3.49 -11.27 4.27
CA ALA A 60 2.57 -10.88 3.20
C ALA A 60 3.23 -9.87 2.24
N GLY A 61 3.93 -8.87 2.77
CA GLY A 61 4.72 -7.93 1.97
C GLY A 61 5.84 -8.58 1.17
N ASP A 62 6.54 -9.55 1.75
CA ASP A 62 7.60 -10.30 1.04
C ASP A 62 7.04 -11.09 -0.15
N PHE A 63 5.86 -11.70 -0.01
CA PHE A 63 5.23 -12.43 -1.12
C PHE A 63 4.78 -11.48 -2.23
N GLN A 64 4.21 -10.33 -1.88
CA GLN A 64 3.87 -9.31 -2.86
C GLN A 64 5.12 -8.77 -3.58
N LYS A 65 6.22 -8.54 -2.81
CA LYS A 65 7.49 -8.15 -3.42
C LYS A 65 8.02 -9.19 -4.40
N ALA A 66 7.95 -10.47 -4.05
CA ALA A 66 8.39 -11.54 -4.94
C ALA A 66 7.55 -11.60 -6.22
N MET A 67 6.21 -11.44 -6.12
CA MET A 67 5.32 -11.37 -7.28
C MET A 67 5.63 -10.16 -8.17
N TYR A 68 5.91 -9.01 -7.55
CA TYR A 68 6.37 -7.82 -8.27
C TYR A 68 7.71 -8.08 -8.99
N ASP A 69 8.70 -8.65 -8.30
CA ASP A 69 10.02 -8.93 -8.86
C ASP A 69 9.92 -9.90 -10.06
N ASP A 70 9.05 -10.92 -9.98
CA ASP A 70 8.80 -11.89 -11.05
C ASP A 70 8.23 -11.22 -12.31
N GLU A 71 7.24 -10.34 -12.16
CA GLU A 71 6.67 -9.61 -13.30
C GLU A 71 7.64 -8.54 -13.82
N ASN A 72 8.34 -7.83 -12.92
CA ASN A 72 9.29 -6.80 -13.30
C ASN A 72 10.46 -7.40 -14.11
N MET A 73 10.91 -8.60 -13.78
CA MET A 73 11.96 -9.29 -14.55
C MET A 73 11.55 -9.52 -16.00
N LYS A 74 10.28 -9.84 -16.26
CA LYS A 74 9.78 -10.09 -17.62
C LYS A 74 9.86 -8.86 -18.52
N LEU A 75 9.83 -7.63 -17.96
CA LEU A 75 9.99 -6.40 -18.74
C LEU A 75 11.37 -6.29 -19.40
N TYR A 76 12.39 -6.96 -18.86
CA TYR A 76 13.76 -6.89 -19.34
C TYR A 76 14.19 -8.14 -20.13
N LEU A 77 13.33 -9.15 -20.22
CA LEU A 77 13.66 -10.36 -20.98
C LEU A 77 13.22 -10.22 -22.45
N PRO A 78 14.03 -10.67 -23.41
CA PRO A 78 13.63 -10.71 -24.80
C PRO A 78 12.34 -11.54 -24.97
N GLY A 79 11.28 -10.93 -25.52
CA GLY A 79 9.98 -11.58 -25.70
C GLY A 79 9.18 -11.76 -24.40
N GLY A 80 9.63 -11.21 -23.30
CA GLY A 80 8.93 -11.26 -22.03
C GLY A 80 7.61 -10.50 -22.09
N GLN A 81 6.55 -11.08 -21.55
CA GLN A 81 5.23 -10.47 -21.43
C GLN A 81 4.90 -10.33 -19.95
N ALA A 82 5.10 -9.12 -19.41
CA ALA A 82 4.73 -8.82 -18.05
C ALA A 82 3.22 -8.52 -17.95
N ASP A 83 2.58 -9.06 -16.94
CA ASP A 83 1.25 -8.63 -16.50
C ASP A 83 1.40 -7.33 -15.68
N THR A 84 1.22 -6.18 -16.33
CA THR A 84 1.40 -4.87 -15.69
C THR A 84 0.36 -4.62 -14.59
N THR A 85 -0.84 -5.20 -14.68
CA THR A 85 -1.85 -5.12 -13.63
C THR A 85 -1.38 -5.86 -12.38
N ARG A 86 -0.89 -7.07 -12.54
CA ARG A 86 -0.31 -7.85 -11.43
C ARG A 86 0.93 -7.17 -10.86
N LEU A 87 1.82 -6.68 -11.72
CA LEU A 87 3.03 -5.96 -11.35
C LEU A 87 2.74 -4.82 -10.36
N TYR A 88 1.90 -3.86 -10.78
CA TYR A 88 1.66 -2.66 -9.98
C TYR A 88 0.72 -2.91 -8.79
N ASN A 89 -0.24 -3.84 -8.89
CA ASN A 89 -1.03 -4.25 -7.75
C ASN A 89 -0.18 -4.92 -6.66
N SER A 90 0.76 -5.77 -7.05
CA SER A 90 1.69 -6.39 -6.09
C SER A 90 2.60 -5.33 -5.44
N LEU A 91 3.07 -4.35 -6.22
CA LEU A 91 3.84 -3.23 -5.68
C LEU A 91 3.03 -2.46 -4.62
N ALA A 92 1.80 -2.05 -4.92
CA ALA A 92 0.96 -1.32 -3.99
C ALA A 92 0.65 -2.11 -2.71
N LYS A 93 0.30 -3.41 -2.83
CA LYS A 93 0.08 -4.29 -1.68
C LYS A 93 1.35 -4.49 -0.83
N MET A 94 2.53 -4.55 -1.46
CA MET A 94 3.80 -4.59 -0.72
C MET A 94 3.95 -3.35 0.16
N TYR A 95 3.62 -2.15 -0.36
CA TYR A 95 3.65 -0.92 0.43
C TYR A 95 2.69 -1.01 1.61
N GLU A 96 1.44 -1.34 1.36
CA GLU A 96 0.41 -1.49 2.39
C GLU A 96 0.88 -2.42 3.53
N TYR A 97 1.38 -3.59 3.18
CA TYR A 97 1.76 -4.59 4.17
C TYR A 97 3.04 -4.24 4.93
N TYR A 98 4.03 -3.62 4.29
CA TYR A 98 5.24 -3.20 4.99
C TYR A 98 5.00 -2.00 5.90
N LEU A 99 4.12 -1.06 5.51
CA LEU A 99 3.72 0.05 6.37
C LEU A 99 2.91 -0.48 7.57
N LYS A 100 2.01 -1.43 7.35
CA LYS A 100 1.26 -2.07 8.45
C LYS A 100 2.16 -2.85 9.40
N CYS A 101 3.17 -3.54 8.87
CA CYS A 101 4.21 -4.19 9.68
C CYS A 101 4.93 -3.15 10.58
N ASP A 102 5.31 -2.00 10.03
CA ASP A 102 5.97 -0.94 10.80
C ASP A 102 5.06 -0.37 11.89
N GLU A 103 3.78 -0.11 11.57
CA GLU A 103 2.78 0.34 12.54
C GLU A 103 2.69 -0.62 13.73
N MET A 104 2.62 -1.94 13.45
CA MET A 104 2.56 -2.97 14.50
C MET A 104 3.85 -3.03 15.33
N GLU A 105 5.02 -2.90 14.69
CA GLU A 105 6.30 -2.84 15.41
C GLU A 105 6.37 -1.61 16.33
N GLN A 106 5.94 -0.45 15.84
CA GLN A 106 5.93 0.79 16.66
C GLN A 106 4.97 0.66 17.85
N ALA A 107 3.79 0.07 17.65
CA ALA A 107 2.86 -0.19 18.74
C ALA A 107 3.47 -1.09 19.82
N LYS A 108 4.16 -2.16 19.42
CA LYS A 108 4.85 -3.09 20.35
C LYS A 108 6.06 -2.44 21.04
N VAL A 109 6.77 -1.54 20.38
CA VAL A 109 7.85 -0.77 21.01
C VAL A 109 7.26 0.19 22.05
N LYS A 110 6.18 0.88 21.73
CA LYS A 110 5.50 1.82 22.62
C LYS A 110 4.90 1.12 23.85
N SER A 111 4.39 -0.10 23.72
CA SER A 111 3.87 -0.91 24.85
C SER A 111 4.98 -1.56 25.69
N GLY A 112 6.23 -1.54 25.23
CA GLY A 112 7.36 -2.21 25.89
C GLY A 112 7.47 -3.72 25.60
N GLU A 113 6.61 -4.26 24.74
CA GLU A 113 6.67 -5.67 24.30
C GLU A 113 7.89 -5.95 23.39
N MET A 114 8.39 -4.91 22.72
CA MET A 114 9.54 -4.98 21.84
C MET A 114 10.53 -3.86 22.19
N LYS A 115 11.84 -4.18 22.24
CA LYS A 115 12.89 -3.17 22.52
C LYS A 115 13.14 -2.21 21.36
N LYS A 116 13.03 -2.69 20.13
CA LYS A 116 13.25 -1.95 18.87
C LYS A 116 12.58 -2.67 17.72
N PRO A 117 12.21 -1.94 16.63
CA PRO A 117 11.69 -2.56 15.42
C PRO A 117 12.68 -3.54 14.81
N LYS A 118 12.19 -4.68 14.35
CA LYS A 118 12.98 -5.76 13.75
C LYS A 118 13.08 -5.62 12.23
N TYR A 119 11.98 -5.21 11.60
CA TYR A 119 11.82 -5.22 10.14
C TYR A 119 11.90 -3.83 9.50
N ARG A 120 11.68 -2.76 10.27
CA ARG A 120 11.61 -1.36 9.82
C ARG A 120 12.68 -0.99 8.80
N LYS A 121 13.96 -1.18 9.13
CA LYS A 121 15.06 -0.77 8.24
C LYS A 121 15.03 -1.47 6.89
N LYS A 122 14.75 -2.78 6.87
CA LYS A 122 14.68 -3.57 5.62
C LYS A 122 13.47 -3.17 4.78
N ASN A 123 12.32 -3.00 5.43
CA ASN A 123 11.09 -2.58 4.78
C ASN A 123 11.23 -1.16 4.20
N ALA A 124 11.74 -0.20 4.99
CA ALA A 124 12.01 1.16 4.52
C ALA A 124 12.90 1.19 3.27
N ASN A 125 13.99 0.41 3.28
CA ASN A 125 14.88 0.33 2.13
C ASN A 125 14.18 -0.23 0.87
N ALA A 126 13.37 -1.28 1.02
CA ALA A 126 12.62 -1.85 -0.11
C ALA A 126 11.60 -0.84 -0.66
N LEU A 127 10.83 -0.19 0.21
CA LEU A 127 9.86 0.83 -0.17
C LEU A 127 10.54 2.01 -0.88
N LYS A 128 11.62 2.54 -0.32
CA LYS A 128 12.37 3.65 -0.93
C LYS A 128 12.92 3.29 -2.31
N THR A 129 13.53 2.11 -2.45
CA THR A 129 14.12 1.65 -3.71
C THR A 129 13.08 1.51 -4.82
N LEU A 130 11.87 1.07 -4.49
CA LEU A 130 10.82 0.81 -5.48
C LEU A 130 9.85 1.98 -5.66
N ARG A 131 10.03 3.09 -4.94
CA ARG A 131 9.08 4.22 -4.95
C ARG A 131 8.83 4.78 -6.35
N LEU A 132 9.86 4.95 -7.17
CA LEU A 132 9.71 5.48 -8.53
C LEU A 132 8.85 4.58 -9.44
N ASN A 133 8.75 3.28 -9.15
CA ASN A 133 7.92 2.38 -9.93
C ASN A 133 6.41 2.61 -9.73
N LEU A 134 6.02 3.27 -8.64
CA LEU A 134 4.63 3.73 -8.45
C LEU A 134 4.24 4.77 -9.52
N ILE A 135 5.17 5.61 -9.94
CA ILE A 135 4.97 6.57 -11.04
C ILE A 135 4.65 5.84 -12.34
N ASN A 136 5.41 4.78 -12.65
CA ASN A 136 5.19 3.98 -13.84
C ASN A 136 3.80 3.31 -13.79
N GLY A 137 3.41 2.80 -12.62
CA GLY A 137 2.07 2.22 -12.39
C GLY A 137 0.95 3.23 -12.58
N GLY A 138 1.12 4.43 -12.02
CA GLY A 138 0.17 5.52 -12.17
C GLY A 138 0.01 5.96 -13.63
N GLY A 139 1.12 6.09 -14.36
CA GLY A 139 1.12 6.43 -15.79
C GLY A 139 0.47 5.34 -16.66
N ASP A 140 0.78 4.07 -16.42
CA ASP A 140 0.18 2.94 -17.13
C ASP A 140 -1.35 2.90 -16.94
N ALA A 141 -1.80 3.02 -15.68
CA ALA A 141 -3.22 3.05 -15.34
C ALA A 141 -3.93 4.28 -15.95
N TYR A 142 -3.34 5.46 -15.84
CA TYR A 142 -3.90 6.69 -16.39
C TYR A 142 -4.09 6.61 -17.91
N ASN A 143 -3.09 6.09 -18.63
CA ASN A 143 -3.14 5.92 -20.08
C ASN A 143 -4.17 4.89 -20.53
N LYS A 144 -4.51 3.93 -19.68
CA LYS A 144 -5.58 2.94 -19.89
C LYS A 144 -6.97 3.48 -19.52
N GLY A 145 -7.06 4.67 -18.92
CA GLY A 145 -8.31 5.23 -18.41
C GLY A 145 -8.74 4.65 -17.05
N ASP A 146 -7.87 3.86 -16.40
CA ASP A 146 -8.11 3.35 -15.06
C ASP A 146 -7.66 4.39 -14.03
N TYR A 147 -8.51 5.40 -13.85
CA TYR A 147 -8.22 6.53 -12.97
C TYR A 147 -8.21 6.14 -11.49
N ALA A 148 -8.89 5.06 -11.11
CA ALA A 148 -8.87 4.56 -9.74
C ALA A 148 -7.48 4.01 -9.37
N ASP A 149 -6.92 3.15 -10.20
CA ASP A 149 -5.56 2.65 -10.00
C ASP A 149 -4.51 3.76 -10.22
N ALA A 150 -4.73 4.69 -11.16
CA ALA A 150 -3.84 5.85 -11.32
C ALA A 150 -3.79 6.71 -10.05
N LEU A 151 -4.94 7.05 -9.47
CA LEU A 151 -5.02 7.79 -8.21
C LEU A 151 -4.34 7.02 -7.07
N LYS A 152 -4.57 5.72 -6.98
CA LYS A 152 -3.95 4.84 -5.98
C LYS A 152 -2.43 4.87 -6.06
N TYR A 153 -1.83 4.72 -7.25
CA TYR A 153 -0.38 4.64 -7.37
C TYR A 153 0.30 6.01 -7.24
N PHE A 154 -0.23 7.05 -7.87
CA PHE A 154 0.30 8.42 -7.69
C PHE A 154 0.08 8.91 -6.25
N GLY A 155 -1.09 8.65 -5.67
CA GLY A 155 -1.38 8.99 -4.29
C GLY A 155 -0.42 8.29 -3.32
N LEU A 156 -0.18 7.00 -3.50
CA LEU A 156 0.77 6.24 -2.67
C LEU A 156 2.21 6.80 -2.81
N PHE A 157 2.63 7.19 -4.03
CA PHE A 157 3.92 7.84 -4.24
C PHE A 157 4.05 9.13 -3.43
N VAL A 158 2.99 9.94 -3.40
CA VAL A 158 2.95 11.23 -2.67
C VAL A 158 2.88 11.01 -1.17
N ASP A 159 2.02 10.13 -0.71
CA ASP A 159 1.71 9.96 0.72
C ASP A 159 2.86 9.32 1.49
N VAL A 160 3.57 8.39 0.87
CA VAL A 160 4.57 7.55 1.55
C VAL A 160 5.73 8.34 2.16
N VAL A 161 6.02 9.54 1.67
CA VAL A 161 7.10 10.39 2.22
C VAL A 161 6.79 10.87 3.64
N ASN A 162 5.52 10.90 4.01
CA ASN A 162 5.05 11.34 5.33
C ASN A 162 4.86 10.16 6.31
N GLU A 163 5.09 8.93 5.85
CA GLU A 163 4.92 7.77 6.71
C GLU A 163 6.00 7.71 7.81
N PRO A 164 5.63 7.29 9.04
CA PRO A 164 6.55 7.24 10.17
C PRO A 164 7.83 6.44 9.93
N ILE A 165 7.78 5.45 9.02
CA ILE A 165 8.94 4.64 8.62
C ILE A 165 10.04 5.49 7.97
N PHE A 166 9.71 6.68 7.42
CA PHE A 166 10.60 7.62 6.75
C PHE A 166 10.79 8.94 7.52
N ALA A 167 10.39 9.00 8.79
CA ALA A 167 10.44 10.23 9.58
C ALA A 167 11.81 10.93 9.57
N ASP A 168 12.90 10.13 9.52
CA ASP A 168 14.28 10.61 9.53
C ASP A 168 14.91 10.67 8.11
N ASP A 169 14.14 10.47 7.05
CA ASP A 169 14.67 10.48 5.66
C ASP A 169 14.45 11.83 4.98
N GLU A 170 15.34 12.78 5.21
CA GLU A 170 15.28 14.12 4.63
C GLU A 170 15.35 14.10 3.09
N SER A 171 15.96 13.06 2.48
CA SER A 171 16.05 12.98 1.02
C SER A 171 14.70 12.72 0.35
N LEU A 172 13.79 12.01 1.01
CA LEU A 172 12.43 11.81 0.52
C LEU A 172 11.57 13.07 0.71
N LYS A 173 11.76 13.78 1.81
CA LYS A 173 11.04 15.06 2.08
C LYS A 173 11.41 16.15 1.08
N ALA A 174 12.66 16.16 0.62
CA ALA A 174 13.17 17.13 -0.35
C ALA A 174 12.89 16.74 -1.82
N ASP A 175 12.15 15.65 -2.07
CA ASP A 175 11.89 15.16 -3.42
C ASP A 175 10.93 16.09 -4.18
N THR A 176 11.47 16.77 -5.19
CA THR A 176 10.72 17.72 -6.04
C THR A 176 9.67 17.04 -6.92
N LEU A 177 9.78 15.72 -7.16
CA LEU A 177 8.77 14.97 -7.92
C LEU A 177 7.45 14.85 -7.16
N ASN A 178 7.47 15.08 -5.85
CA ASN A 178 6.27 14.91 -5.02
C ASN A 178 5.14 15.85 -5.45
N ALA A 179 5.44 17.12 -5.73
CA ALA A 179 4.45 18.08 -6.20
C ALA A 179 3.93 17.73 -7.60
N LEU A 180 4.81 17.33 -8.52
CA LEU A 180 4.42 16.91 -9.86
C LEU A 180 3.44 15.73 -9.84
N TYR A 181 3.76 14.66 -9.08
CA TYR A 181 2.88 13.49 -9.04
C TYR A 181 1.64 13.68 -8.16
N ALA A 182 1.65 14.63 -7.23
CA ALA A 182 0.43 15.12 -6.60
C ALA A 182 -0.50 15.81 -7.61
N CYS A 183 0.04 16.56 -8.58
CA CYS A 183 -0.76 17.10 -9.68
C CYS A 183 -1.42 15.97 -10.50
N TYR A 184 -0.70 14.91 -10.87
CA TYR A 184 -1.28 13.78 -11.60
C TYR A 184 -2.29 13.00 -10.77
N ALA A 185 -2.07 12.84 -9.45
CA ALA A 185 -3.07 12.28 -8.55
C ALA A 185 -4.35 13.13 -8.51
N THR A 186 -4.21 14.47 -8.51
CA THR A 186 -5.34 15.41 -8.58
C THR A 186 -6.14 15.23 -9.87
N LEU A 187 -5.45 15.10 -11.01
CA LEU A 187 -6.13 14.87 -12.29
C LEU A 187 -6.89 13.55 -12.33
N ALA A 188 -6.30 12.47 -11.81
CA ALA A 188 -7.00 11.18 -11.69
C ALA A 188 -8.21 11.28 -10.77
N ALA A 189 -8.07 11.96 -9.62
CA ALA A 189 -9.18 12.21 -8.68
C ALA A 189 -10.31 13.02 -9.32
N ASN A 190 -9.98 14.03 -10.11
CA ASN A 190 -10.96 14.86 -10.83
C ASN A 190 -11.76 14.03 -11.86
N MET A 191 -11.09 13.12 -12.57
CA MET A 191 -11.77 12.19 -13.49
C MET A 191 -12.75 11.25 -12.76
N LEU A 192 -12.48 10.93 -11.50
CA LEU A 192 -13.36 10.12 -10.63
C LEU A 192 -14.43 10.95 -9.93
N LYS A 193 -14.36 12.28 -10.02
CA LYS A 193 -15.19 13.22 -9.24
C LYS A 193 -15.02 13.05 -7.72
N ASP A 194 -13.84 12.60 -7.28
CA ASP A 194 -13.48 12.46 -5.87
C ASP A 194 -12.95 13.81 -5.36
N LYS A 195 -13.86 14.65 -4.86
CA LYS A 195 -13.55 16.00 -4.37
C LYS A 195 -12.55 16.02 -3.23
N ASP A 196 -12.62 15.04 -2.33
CA ASP A 196 -11.71 14.99 -1.17
C ASP A 196 -10.28 14.67 -1.62
N ALA A 197 -10.12 13.74 -2.54
CA ALA A 197 -8.81 13.45 -3.15
C ALA A 197 -8.29 14.62 -3.99
N VAL A 198 -9.15 15.33 -4.75
CA VAL A 198 -8.78 16.56 -5.48
C VAL A 198 -8.23 17.60 -4.53
N ILE A 199 -8.91 17.85 -3.39
CA ILE A 199 -8.46 18.83 -2.39
C ILE A 199 -7.15 18.39 -1.76
N LYS A 200 -7.04 17.12 -1.35
CA LYS A 200 -5.85 16.55 -0.73
C LYS A 200 -4.62 16.72 -1.62
N TYR A 201 -4.67 16.16 -2.81
CA TYR A 201 -3.50 16.13 -3.70
C TYR A 201 -3.30 17.44 -4.44
N GLY A 202 -4.37 18.15 -4.79
CA GLY A 202 -4.31 19.45 -5.45
C GLY A 202 -3.61 20.52 -4.62
N THR A 203 -3.79 20.47 -3.30
CA THR A 203 -3.10 21.38 -2.36
C THR A 203 -1.58 21.22 -2.40
N ILE A 204 -1.09 20.00 -2.67
CA ILE A 204 0.33 19.72 -2.85
C ILE A 204 0.74 20.00 -4.31
N GLY A 205 -0.04 19.51 -5.27
CA GLY A 205 0.27 19.56 -6.71
C GLY A 205 0.34 20.97 -7.27
N LYS A 206 -0.43 21.93 -6.73
CA LYS A 206 -0.36 23.34 -7.15
C LYS A 206 1.01 23.99 -7.01
N GLU A 207 1.89 23.42 -6.17
CA GLU A 207 3.25 23.90 -5.94
C GLU A 207 4.23 23.47 -7.05
N ASP A 208 3.83 22.58 -7.97
CA ASP A 208 4.67 22.21 -9.11
C ASP A 208 4.77 23.37 -10.11
N LYS A 209 5.99 23.66 -10.52
CA LYS A 209 6.28 24.85 -11.35
C LYS A 209 5.78 24.72 -12.79
N SER A 210 5.65 23.51 -13.30
CA SER A 210 5.29 23.23 -14.70
C SER A 210 3.82 22.87 -14.86
N GLU A 211 3.30 21.99 -14.00
CA GLU A 211 1.96 21.39 -14.12
C GLU A 211 0.98 21.86 -13.03
N GLY A 212 1.44 22.63 -12.04
CA GLY A 212 0.64 23.05 -10.88
C GLY A 212 -0.63 23.83 -11.23
N TYR A 213 -0.62 24.54 -12.37
CA TYR A 213 -1.82 25.23 -12.88
C TYR A 213 -3.01 24.26 -13.10
N ARG A 214 -2.74 23.01 -13.50
CA ARG A 214 -3.78 21.99 -13.71
C ARG A 214 -4.43 21.58 -12.38
N ALA A 215 -3.62 21.42 -11.33
CA ALA A 215 -4.12 21.16 -9.99
C ALA A 215 -4.96 22.33 -9.46
N LEU A 216 -4.55 23.59 -9.74
CA LEU A 216 -5.34 24.78 -9.39
C LEU A 216 -6.69 24.81 -10.08
N MET A 217 -6.77 24.42 -11.35
CA MET A 217 -8.06 24.33 -12.07
C MET A 217 -9.00 23.30 -11.42
N CYS A 218 -8.51 22.11 -11.10
CA CYS A 218 -9.30 21.09 -10.42
C CYS A 218 -9.75 21.54 -9.01
N LEU A 219 -8.89 22.25 -8.28
CA LEU A 219 -9.24 22.81 -6.97
C LEU A 219 -10.34 23.87 -7.09
N ALA A 220 -10.25 24.77 -8.10
CA ALA A 220 -11.26 25.79 -8.33
C ALA A 220 -12.62 25.17 -8.62
N GLU A 221 -12.68 24.12 -9.44
CA GLU A 221 -13.89 23.35 -9.70
C GLU A 221 -14.45 22.71 -8.42
N ALA A 222 -13.60 22.02 -7.67
CA ALA A 222 -14.01 21.34 -6.43
C ALA A 222 -14.53 22.30 -5.34
N TYR A 223 -14.00 23.55 -5.29
CA TYR A 223 -14.47 24.56 -4.35
C TYR A 223 -15.70 25.31 -4.88
N GLY A 224 -15.77 25.57 -6.19
CA GLY A 224 -16.91 26.24 -6.81
C GLY A 224 -18.22 25.49 -6.63
N ASP A 225 -18.20 24.18 -6.74
CA ASP A 225 -19.38 23.32 -6.46
C ASP A 225 -19.91 23.41 -5.02
N LYS A 226 -19.09 23.85 -4.04
CA LYS A 226 -19.52 24.08 -2.66
C LYS A 226 -20.32 25.37 -2.50
N GLU A 227 -20.10 26.36 -3.35
CA GLU A 227 -20.80 27.64 -3.29
C GLU A 227 -22.15 27.59 -4.00
N THR A 228 -22.33 26.72 -4.98
CA THR A 228 -23.58 26.62 -5.76
C THR A 228 -24.65 25.72 -5.12
N GLY A 229 -24.27 24.93 -4.09
CA GLY A 229 -25.22 24.10 -3.33
C GLY A 229 -25.75 22.88 -4.09
N ASP A 230 -25.12 22.48 -5.17
CA ASP A 230 -25.42 21.28 -5.98
C ASP A 230 -24.47 20.11 -5.67
#